data_d4ebebefc98fd827d13c647b0facb65b
#
_entry.id   d4ebebefc98fd827d13c647b0facb65b
#
_cell.length_a   1.000
_cell.length_b   1.000
_cell.length_c   1.000
_cell.angle_alpha   90.00
_cell.angle_beta   90.00
_cell.angle_gamma   90.00
#
_symmetry.space_group_name_H-M   'P 1'
#
loop_
_entity.id
_entity.type
_entity.pdbx_description
1 polymer ?
#
loop_
_entity_poly.entity_id
_entity_poly.type
_entity_poly.pdbx_seq_one_letter_code
_entity_poly.pdbx_strand_id
1 'polypeptide(L)'
;MTDLAVLAIGLGVLPLSAILLYSLPRFVLTRREVVWGFLAGVLAFLALGHAMAAVLVNKSLFGDPAIAIAVAFVGLAVGAGIAWSLLEGPFIRTEPDRLIWIAVAFLALHSFGDGLVLGRDFVGGIVPSIQLDGLTVSATVAHRFVEGCLVVVPAIWGAWKARPAFALLLVSFAAVLGAYVPGVVFNAYGGSLRSIVQVAIPTFLAAIEATLGLLLLVRGFLPIAAADRGTRWLVWIAIGFIAIALIHFFVE
;
A
#
# COMPACT_ATOMS: atom_id res chain seq x y z
N MET A 1 5.74 19.95 14.08
CA MET A 1 4.53 19.17 14.38
C MET A 1 4.98 17.86 15.01
N THR A 2 4.23 17.30 15.94
CA THR A 2 4.56 16.05 16.60
C THR A 2 4.21 14.88 15.68
N ASP A 3 4.89 13.71 15.82
CA ASP A 3 4.62 12.48 15.07
C ASP A 3 3.15 12.06 15.16
N LEU A 4 2.49 12.38 16.26
CA LEU A 4 1.04 12.25 16.44
C LEU A 4 0.23 13.03 15.41
N ALA A 5 0.71 14.19 14.95
CA ALA A 5 0.02 14.95 13.92
C ALA A 5 0.17 14.31 12.53
N VAL A 6 1.34 13.73 12.21
CA VAL A 6 1.54 12.96 10.95
C VAL A 6 0.66 11.72 10.94
N LEU A 7 0.63 11.00 12.05
CA LEU A 7 -0.27 9.86 12.23
C LEU A 7 -1.73 10.28 12.12
N ALA A 8 -2.14 11.39 12.74
CA ALA A 8 -3.51 11.89 12.66
C ALA A 8 -3.90 12.33 11.24
N ILE A 9 -2.98 12.94 10.49
CA ILE A 9 -3.19 13.28 9.08
C ILE A 9 -3.33 12.01 8.25
N GLY A 10 -2.42 11.04 8.42
CA GLY A 10 -2.52 9.74 7.75
C GLY A 10 -3.84 9.02 8.08
N LEU A 11 -4.29 9.07 9.34
CA LEU A 11 -5.56 8.52 9.81
C LEU A 11 -6.77 9.07 9.08
N GLY A 12 -6.87 10.40 9.07
CA GLY A 12 -8.06 11.08 8.56
C GLY A 12 -8.22 10.96 7.04
N VAL A 13 -7.14 10.77 6.29
CA VAL A 13 -7.16 10.83 4.82
C VAL A 13 -7.60 9.52 4.18
N LEU A 14 -7.19 8.38 4.71
CA LEU A 14 -7.64 7.08 4.19
C LEU A 14 -9.18 6.98 4.10
N PRO A 15 -9.93 7.22 5.19
CA PRO A 15 -11.39 7.22 5.12
C PRO A 15 -11.99 8.38 4.29
N LEU A 16 -11.28 9.50 4.08
CA LEU A 16 -11.76 10.56 3.19
C LEU A 16 -11.93 10.09 1.75
N SER A 17 -11.11 9.14 1.27
CA SER A 17 -11.27 8.54 -0.05
C SER A 17 -12.64 7.87 -0.21
N ALA A 18 -13.13 7.17 0.83
CA ALA A 18 -14.46 6.58 0.82
C ALA A 18 -15.55 7.66 0.74
N ILE A 19 -15.47 8.71 1.58
CA ILE A 19 -16.46 9.78 1.59
C ILE A 19 -16.54 10.45 0.21
N LEU A 20 -15.39 10.81 -0.37
CA LEU A 20 -15.36 11.51 -1.65
C LEU A 20 -15.85 10.62 -2.80
N LEU A 21 -15.31 9.40 -2.94
CA LEU A 21 -15.65 8.54 -4.07
C LEU A 21 -17.11 8.01 -4.01
N TYR A 22 -17.64 7.76 -2.82
CA TYR A 22 -19.04 7.40 -2.67
C TYR A 22 -20.00 8.57 -2.93
N SER A 23 -19.52 9.81 -2.96
CA SER A 23 -20.29 10.95 -3.46
C SER A 23 -20.31 11.03 -5.00
N LEU A 24 -19.38 10.34 -5.68
CA LEU A 24 -19.16 10.34 -7.11
C LEU A 24 -19.25 8.95 -7.77
N PRO A 25 -20.18 8.05 -7.38
CA PRO A 25 -20.17 6.67 -7.83
C PRO A 25 -20.35 6.54 -9.36
N ARG A 26 -21.14 7.44 -9.97
CA ARG A 26 -21.32 7.46 -11.42
C ARG A 26 -20.02 7.71 -12.16
N PHE A 27 -19.18 8.62 -11.67
CA PHE A 27 -17.86 8.89 -12.26
C PHE A 27 -16.98 7.65 -12.24
N VAL A 28 -16.88 6.97 -11.09
CA VAL A 28 -16.11 5.73 -10.93
C VAL A 28 -16.57 4.64 -11.90
N LEU A 29 -17.89 4.48 -12.05
CA LEU A 29 -18.48 3.43 -12.87
C LEU A 29 -18.45 3.73 -14.39
N THR A 30 -18.56 5.01 -14.78
CA THR A 30 -18.64 5.40 -16.21
C THR A 30 -17.30 5.76 -16.82
N ARG A 31 -16.31 6.18 -16.02
CA ARG A 31 -14.97 6.57 -16.47
C ARG A 31 -13.91 5.53 -16.10
N ARG A 32 -14.18 4.28 -16.47
CA ARG A 32 -13.31 3.13 -16.13
C ARG A 32 -11.88 3.33 -16.62
N GLU A 33 -11.69 3.70 -17.87
CA GLU A 33 -10.37 3.97 -18.46
C GLU A 33 -9.54 4.99 -17.65
N VAL A 34 -10.21 6.01 -17.09
CA VAL A 34 -9.56 7.06 -16.28
C VAL A 34 -9.23 6.53 -14.89
N VAL A 35 -10.25 6.07 -14.16
CA VAL A 35 -10.12 5.73 -12.73
C VAL A 35 -9.27 4.48 -12.54
N TRP A 36 -9.61 3.40 -13.27
CA TRP A 36 -8.88 2.14 -13.18
C TRP A 36 -7.50 2.21 -13.83
N GLY A 37 -7.36 2.97 -14.95
CA GLY A 37 -6.06 3.21 -15.58
C GLY A 37 -5.12 3.98 -14.65
N PHE A 38 -5.59 5.06 -14.04
CA PHE A 38 -4.81 5.83 -13.08
C PHE A 38 -4.35 4.96 -11.90
N LEU A 39 -5.27 4.22 -11.26
CA LEU A 39 -4.94 3.34 -10.15
C LEU A 39 -4.06 2.15 -10.55
N ALA A 40 -4.20 1.64 -11.78
CA ALA A 40 -3.26 0.65 -12.31
C ALA A 40 -1.83 1.20 -12.40
N GLY A 41 -1.68 2.47 -12.80
CA GLY A 41 -0.37 3.15 -12.79
C GLY A 41 0.21 3.30 -11.39
N VAL A 42 -0.62 3.69 -10.43
CA VAL A 42 -0.25 3.75 -9.00
C VAL A 42 0.22 2.39 -8.50
N LEU A 43 -0.56 1.33 -8.73
CA LEU A 43 -0.20 -0.03 -8.32
C LEU A 43 1.08 -0.52 -8.99
N ALA A 44 1.29 -0.18 -10.27
CA ALA A 44 2.52 -0.55 -10.98
C ALA A 44 3.75 0.08 -10.30
N PHE A 45 3.67 1.35 -9.92
CA PHE A 45 4.75 2.02 -9.20
C PHE A 45 4.98 1.39 -7.82
N LEU A 46 3.93 1.21 -7.02
CA LEU A 46 4.04 0.64 -5.68
C LEU A 46 4.59 -0.80 -5.73
N ALA A 47 4.05 -1.66 -6.60
CA ALA A 47 4.51 -3.04 -6.73
C ALA A 47 5.98 -3.13 -7.17
N LEU A 48 6.42 -2.29 -8.13
CA LEU A 48 7.80 -2.23 -8.57
C LEU A 48 8.71 -1.64 -7.48
N GLY A 49 8.29 -0.59 -6.77
CA GLY A 49 9.00 0.00 -5.66
C GLY A 49 9.26 -1.03 -4.55
N HIS A 50 8.24 -1.76 -4.13
CA HIS A 50 8.38 -2.82 -3.13
C HIS A 50 9.26 -3.98 -3.62
N ALA A 51 9.15 -4.38 -4.89
CA ALA A 51 10.03 -5.40 -5.47
C ALA A 51 11.50 -4.95 -5.48
N MET A 52 11.74 -3.70 -5.85
CA MET A 52 13.09 -3.12 -5.81
C MET A 52 13.62 -3.00 -4.37
N ALA A 53 12.79 -2.55 -3.43
CA ALA A 53 13.16 -2.49 -2.02
C ALA A 53 13.53 -3.86 -1.48
N ALA A 54 12.72 -4.90 -1.73
CA ALA A 54 12.97 -6.25 -1.26
C ALA A 54 14.26 -6.86 -1.84
N VAL A 55 14.49 -6.69 -3.15
CA VAL A 55 15.56 -7.43 -3.85
C VAL A 55 16.86 -6.61 -3.95
N LEU A 56 16.79 -5.31 -4.19
CA LEU A 56 17.96 -4.47 -4.47
C LEU A 56 18.42 -3.66 -3.28
N VAL A 57 17.51 -2.92 -2.65
CA VAL A 57 17.87 -1.99 -1.56
C VAL A 57 18.22 -2.76 -0.30
N ASN A 58 17.33 -3.60 0.17
CA ASN A 58 17.52 -4.30 1.44
C ASN A 58 18.64 -5.36 1.38
N LYS A 59 18.99 -5.85 0.18
CA LYS A 59 20.11 -6.78 -0.01
C LYS A 59 21.42 -6.23 0.56
N SER A 60 21.66 -4.93 0.44
CA SER A 60 22.88 -4.29 0.94
C SER A 60 22.94 -4.23 2.47
N LEU A 61 21.80 -4.37 3.15
CA LEU A 61 21.67 -4.33 4.60
C LEU A 61 21.89 -5.70 5.26
N PHE A 62 21.83 -6.79 4.49
CA PHE A 62 22.16 -8.13 4.96
C PHE A 62 23.67 -8.36 4.86
N GLY A 63 24.25 -8.96 5.87
CA GLY A 63 25.65 -9.38 5.82
C GLY A 63 25.92 -10.48 4.80
N ASP A 64 24.89 -11.29 4.46
CA ASP A 64 24.92 -12.35 3.46
C ASP A 64 23.83 -12.14 2.40
N PRO A 65 24.21 -11.92 1.13
CA PRO A 65 23.25 -11.78 0.03
C PRO A 65 22.33 -13.00 -0.18
N ALA A 66 22.77 -14.20 0.15
CA ALA A 66 21.96 -15.39 0.01
C ALA A 66 20.78 -15.38 1.00
N ILE A 67 20.99 -14.87 2.21
CA ILE A 67 19.91 -14.69 3.20
C ILE A 67 18.91 -13.64 2.71
N ALA A 68 19.37 -12.52 2.16
CA ALA A 68 18.51 -11.49 1.60
C ALA A 68 17.60 -12.06 0.49
N ILE A 69 18.17 -12.80 -0.43
CA ILE A 69 17.45 -13.44 -1.53
C ILE A 69 16.45 -14.46 -0.98
N ALA A 70 16.86 -15.29 -0.03
CA ALA A 70 15.97 -16.29 0.59
C ALA A 70 14.76 -15.63 1.27
N VAL A 71 14.97 -14.57 2.04
CA VAL A 71 13.90 -13.81 2.72
C VAL A 71 12.94 -13.20 1.70
N ALA A 72 13.46 -12.58 0.63
CA ALA A 72 12.64 -12.01 -0.43
C ALA A 72 11.83 -13.11 -1.16
N PHE A 73 12.45 -14.24 -1.49
CA PHE A 73 11.78 -15.38 -2.14
C PHE A 73 10.65 -15.97 -1.28
N VAL A 74 10.89 -16.15 0.02
CA VAL A 74 9.85 -16.63 0.94
C VAL A 74 8.72 -15.60 1.01
N GLY A 75 9.02 -14.30 1.06
CA GLY A 75 8.02 -13.24 1.01
C GLY A 75 7.17 -13.29 -0.27
N LEU A 76 7.80 -13.40 -1.43
CA LEU A 76 7.11 -13.56 -2.72
C LEU A 76 6.19 -14.79 -2.73
N ALA A 77 6.66 -15.94 -2.24
CA ALA A 77 5.88 -17.18 -2.16
C ALA A 77 4.67 -17.03 -1.21
N VAL A 78 4.86 -16.41 -0.05
CA VAL A 78 3.78 -16.13 0.90
C VAL A 78 2.76 -15.16 0.29
N GLY A 79 3.22 -14.08 -0.34
CA GLY A 79 2.36 -13.14 -1.07
C GLY A 79 1.54 -13.83 -2.16
N ALA A 80 2.17 -14.72 -2.95
CA ALA A 80 1.48 -15.50 -3.96
C ALA A 80 0.43 -16.45 -3.34
N GLY A 81 0.75 -17.10 -2.23
CA GLY A 81 -0.18 -17.96 -1.49
C GLY A 81 -1.40 -17.19 -0.95
N ILE A 82 -1.18 -16.01 -0.38
CA ILE A 82 -2.25 -15.13 0.08
C ILE A 82 -3.14 -14.72 -1.10
N ALA A 83 -2.53 -14.20 -2.18
CA ALA A 83 -3.29 -13.76 -3.36
C ALA A 83 -4.05 -14.92 -4.02
N TRP A 84 -3.43 -16.10 -4.14
CA TRP A 84 -4.09 -17.30 -4.64
C TRP A 84 -5.31 -17.66 -3.79
N SER A 85 -5.16 -17.68 -2.47
CA SER A 85 -6.26 -17.96 -1.54
C SER A 85 -7.42 -16.97 -1.66
N LEU A 86 -7.12 -15.70 -1.92
CA LEU A 86 -8.13 -14.65 -2.10
C LEU A 86 -8.77 -14.68 -3.49
N LEU A 87 -8.01 -15.04 -4.55
CA LEU A 87 -8.51 -15.08 -5.92
C LEU A 87 -9.29 -16.35 -6.22
N GLU A 88 -8.78 -17.50 -5.80
CA GLU A 88 -9.31 -18.82 -6.18
C GLU A 88 -9.99 -19.56 -5.02
N GLY A 89 -9.87 -19.02 -3.80
CA GLY A 89 -10.47 -19.64 -2.62
C GLY A 89 -11.99 -19.63 -2.67
N PRO A 90 -12.64 -20.67 -2.10
CA PRO A 90 -14.10 -20.82 -2.13
C PRO A 90 -14.85 -19.81 -1.26
N PHE A 91 -14.12 -19.05 -0.43
CA PHE A 91 -14.70 -18.15 0.56
C PHE A 91 -15.20 -16.85 -0.06
N ILE A 92 -14.61 -16.39 -1.18
CA ILE A 92 -14.94 -15.15 -1.85
C ILE A 92 -15.52 -15.45 -3.22
N ARG A 93 -16.81 -15.12 -3.39
CA ARG A 93 -17.58 -15.62 -4.55
C ARG A 93 -17.55 -14.68 -5.75
N THR A 94 -17.49 -13.36 -5.52
CA THR A 94 -17.56 -12.38 -6.61
C THR A 94 -16.20 -11.80 -6.93
N GLU A 95 -15.98 -11.43 -8.19
CA GLU A 95 -14.73 -10.83 -8.64
C GLU A 95 -14.44 -9.48 -7.93
N PRO A 96 -15.42 -8.55 -7.77
CA PRO A 96 -15.17 -7.34 -7.01
C PRO A 96 -14.74 -7.61 -5.56
N ASP A 97 -15.35 -8.58 -4.87
CA ASP A 97 -15.00 -8.92 -3.49
C ASP A 97 -13.55 -9.44 -3.40
N ARG A 98 -13.13 -10.24 -4.37
CA ARG A 98 -11.73 -10.72 -4.45
C ARG A 98 -10.74 -9.58 -4.55
N LEU A 99 -11.02 -8.61 -5.42
CA LEU A 99 -10.17 -7.43 -5.59
C LEU A 99 -10.14 -6.57 -4.32
N ILE A 100 -11.30 -6.38 -3.66
CA ILE A 100 -11.37 -5.64 -2.39
C ILE A 100 -10.47 -6.31 -1.34
N TRP A 101 -10.58 -7.63 -1.16
CA TRP A 101 -9.81 -8.32 -0.13
C TRP A 101 -8.30 -8.34 -0.42
N ILE A 102 -7.88 -8.46 -1.68
CA ILE A 102 -6.47 -8.33 -2.05
C ILE A 102 -5.97 -6.91 -1.79
N ALA A 103 -6.77 -5.89 -2.17
CA ALA A 103 -6.43 -4.49 -1.92
C ALA A 103 -6.32 -4.19 -0.41
N VAL A 104 -7.23 -4.75 0.40
CA VAL A 104 -7.17 -4.64 1.87
C VAL A 104 -5.94 -5.34 2.44
N ALA A 105 -5.62 -6.54 1.95
CA ALA A 105 -4.42 -7.26 2.39
C ALA A 105 -3.15 -6.49 2.03
N PHE A 106 -3.06 -5.96 0.81
CA PHE A 106 -1.97 -5.10 0.37
C PHE A 106 -1.84 -3.87 1.27
N LEU A 107 -2.93 -3.11 1.44
CA LEU A 107 -2.95 -1.87 2.21
C LEU A 107 -2.68 -2.10 3.71
N ALA A 108 -3.17 -3.19 4.28
CA ALA A 108 -2.92 -3.52 5.69
C ALA A 108 -1.44 -3.85 5.95
N LEU A 109 -0.80 -4.61 5.03
CA LEU A 109 0.62 -4.93 5.12
C LEU A 109 1.49 -3.68 4.91
N HIS A 110 1.15 -2.86 3.92
CA HIS A 110 1.82 -1.58 3.67
C HIS A 110 1.73 -0.66 4.90
N SER A 111 0.54 -0.49 5.44
CA SER A 111 0.32 0.26 6.68
C SER A 111 1.07 -0.32 7.88
N PHE A 112 1.19 -1.65 7.96
CA PHE A 112 1.98 -2.32 8.99
C PHE A 112 3.48 -2.01 8.83
N GLY A 113 4.01 -2.07 7.60
CA GLY A 113 5.38 -1.66 7.27
C GLY A 113 5.69 -0.23 7.70
N ASP A 114 4.80 0.70 7.36
CA ASP A 114 4.92 2.10 7.76
C ASP A 114 4.94 2.29 9.27
N GLY A 115 4.08 1.56 9.99
CA GLY A 115 4.07 1.59 11.45
C GLY A 115 5.39 1.15 12.07
N LEU A 116 6.02 0.09 11.53
CA LEU A 116 7.34 -0.38 11.98
C LEU A 116 8.43 0.67 11.72
N VAL A 117 8.42 1.29 10.54
CA VAL A 117 9.39 2.35 10.16
C VAL A 117 9.23 3.56 11.06
N LEU A 118 8.00 4.06 11.24
CA LEU A 118 7.71 5.18 12.13
C LEU A 118 8.17 4.91 13.57
N GLY A 119 7.93 3.71 14.10
CA GLY A 119 8.38 3.31 15.43
C GLY A 119 9.91 3.26 15.54
N ARG A 120 10.58 2.77 14.49
CA ARG A 120 12.04 2.78 14.39
C ARG A 120 12.60 4.20 14.42
N ASP A 121 12.07 5.08 13.61
CA ASP A 121 12.57 6.44 13.42
C ASP A 121 12.31 7.31 14.65
N PHE A 122 11.23 7.04 15.36
CA PHE A 122 10.95 7.67 16.66
C PHE A 122 12.06 7.40 17.68
N VAL A 123 12.50 6.16 17.82
CA VAL A 123 13.59 5.79 18.75
C VAL A 123 14.95 6.31 18.28
N GLY A 124 15.16 6.35 16.97
CA GLY A 124 16.40 6.86 16.35
C GLY A 124 16.59 8.36 16.46
N GLY A 125 15.59 9.11 16.93
CA GLY A 125 15.65 10.56 17.01
C GLY A 125 15.62 11.26 15.65
N ILE A 126 15.28 10.53 14.58
CA ILE A 126 15.25 11.04 13.20
C ILE A 126 14.01 11.91 12.98
N VAL A 127 12.92 11.55 13.62
CA VAL A 127 11.61 12.19 13.45
C VAL A 127 11.53 13.65 13.93
N PRO A 128 12.24 14.10 14.98
CA PRO A 128 12.19 15.50 15.38
C PRO A 128 12.73 16.49 14.34
N SER A 129 13.50 16.01 13.36
CA SER A 129 14.09 16.84 12.31
C SER A 129 13.22 16.94 11.04
N ILE A 130 12.15 16.18 10.92
CA ILE A 130 11.20 16.31 9.81
C ILE A 130 10.42 17.61 10.02
N GLN A 131 10.88 18.68 9.39
CA GLN A 131 10.07 19.87 9.23
C GLN A 131 8.94 19.49 8.26
N LEU A 132 7.75 19.24 8.80
CA LEU A 132 6.56 19.06 8.00
C LEU A 132 6.21 20.41 7.35
N ASP A 133 6.84 20.67 6.23
CA ASP A 133 6.42 21.77 5.37
C ASP A 133 5.07 21.44 4.70
N GLY A 134 4.44 22.45 4.13
CA GLY A 134 3.14 22.29 3.51
C GLY A 134 3.16 21.31 2.32
N LEU A 135 4.32 21.13 1.67
CA LEU A 135 4.47 20.23 0.53
C LEU A 135 4.49 18.77 0.97
N THR A 136 5.30 18.44 1.98
CA THR A 136 5.36 17.10 2.58
C THR A 136 4.00 16.67 3.13
N VAL A 137 3.31 17.56 3.84
CA VAL A 137 1.95 17.29 4.35
C VAL A 137 0.98 17.02 3.19
N SER A 138 1.01 17.85 2.14
CA SER A 138 0.13 17.69 0.97
C SER A 138 0.42 16.39 0.22
N ALA A 139 1.69 16.03 0.07
CA ALA A 139 2.11 14.78 -0.56
C ALA A 139 1.66 13.57 0.28
N THR A 140 1.81 13.59 1.60
CA THR A 140 1.32 12.53 2.50
C THR A 140 -0.19 12.37 2.40
N VAL A 141 -0.94 13.47 2.38
CA VAL A 141 -2.39 13.47 2.19
C VAL A 141 -2.77 12.83 0.86
N ALA A 142 -2.12 13.25 -0.25
CA ALA A 142 -2.38 12.70 -1.58
C ALA A 142 -2.03 11.21 -1.66
N HIS A 143 -0.90 10.79 -1.08
CA HIS A 143 -0.46 9.39 -1.02
C HIS A 143 -1.53 8.52 -0.35
N ARG A 144 -1.91 8.85 0.88
CA ARG A 144 -2.91 8.10 1.65
C ARG A 144 -4.29 8.09 1.02
N PHE A 145 -4.68 9.22 0.40
CA PHE A 145 -5.92 9.29 -0.36
C PHE A 145 -5.95 8.29 -1.51
N VAL A 146 -4.88 8.23 -2.31
CA VAL A 146 -4.79 7.33 -3.47
C VAL A 146 -4.77 5.87 -3.03
N GLU A 147 -4.07 5.55 -1.95
CA GLU A 147 -4.10 4.20 -1.36
C GLU A 147 -5.52 3.78 -0.96
N GLY A 148 -6.26 4.67 -0.31
CA GLY A 148 -7.66 4.40 0.03
C GLY A 148 -8.53 4.14 -1.20
N CYS A 149 -8.23 4.79 -2.34
CA CYS A 149 -8.94 4.55 -3.60
C CYS A 149 -8.77 3.11 -4.12
N LEU A 150 -7.65 2.43 -3.81
CA LEU A 150 -7.42 1.04 -4.21
C LEU A 150 -8.46 0.07 -3.60
N VAL A 151 -9.01 0.38 -2.44
CA VAL A 151 -10.08 -0.39 -1.80
C VAL A 151 -11.46 0.11 -2.21
N VAL A 152 -11.63 1.44 -2.26
CA VAL A 152 -12.96 2.06 -2.46
C VAL A 152 -13.47 1.87 -3.88
N VAL A 153 -12.60 1.95 -4.90
CA VAL A 153 -13.01 1.79 -6.31
C VAL A 153 -13.58 0.40 -6.58
N PRO A 154 -12.90 -0.71 -6.22
CA PRO A 154 -13.50 -2.04 -6.29
C PRO A 154 -14.77 -2.19 -5.46
N ALA A 155 -14.86 -1.53 -4.29
CA ALA A 155 -16.04 -1.60 -3.43
C ALA A 155 -17.27 -0.93 -4.11
N ILE A 156 -17.09 0.21 -4.75
CA ILE A 156 -18.14 0.86 -5.54
C ILE A 156 -18.54 -0.03 -6.73
N TRP A 157 -17.57 -0.63 -7.42
CA TRP A 157 -17.82 -1.56 -8.53
C TRP A 157 -18.61 -2.80 -8.08
N GLY A 158 -18.29 -3.35 -6.89
CA GLY A 158 -19.00 -4.45 -6.25
C GLY A 158 -20.32 -4.06 -5.60
N ALA A 159 -20.79 -2.82 -5.78
CA ALA A 159 -22.00 -2.27 -5.15
C ALA A 159 -22.03 -2.37 -3.62
N TRP A 160 -20.85 -2.36 -2.97
CA TRP A 160 -20.77 -2.31 -1.51
C TRP A 160 -21.31 -0.98 -0.98
N LYS A 161 -21.85 -1.01 0.23
CA LYS A 161 -22.21 0.22 0.94
C LYS A 161 -20.97 0.95 1.45
N ALA A 162 -21.05 2.27 1.60
CA ALA A 162 -19.92 3.09 2.06
C ALA A 162 -19.39 2.69 3.44
N ARG A 163 -20.30 2.30 4.37
CA ARG A 163 -19.90 1.94 5.75
C ARG A 163 -18.92 0.77 5.85
N PRO A 164 -19.15 -0.40 5.21
CA PRO A 164 -18.16 -1.49 5.27
C PRO A 164 -16.86 -1.13 4.57
N ALA A 165 -16.86 -0.42 3.45
CA ALA A 165 -15.63 0.05 2.81
C ALA A 165 -14.83 0.99 3.74
N PHE A 166 -15.51 1.93 4.40
CA PHE A 166 -14.92 2.80 5.40
C PHE A 166 -14.33 2.01 6.59
N ALA A 167 -15.05 1.00 7.09
CA ALA A 167 -14.57 0.15 8.17
C ALA A 167 -13.29 -0.61 7.79
N LEU A 168 -13.19 -1.13 6.55
CA LEU A 168 -11.97 -1.78 6.05
C LEU A 168 -10.78 -0.83 6.01
N LEU A 169 -10.98 0.42 5.60
CA LEU A 169 -9.91 1.43 5.63
C LEU A 169 -9.46 1.75 7.05
N LEU A 170 -10.37 1.79 8.01
CA LEU A 170 -10.02 1.96 9.43
C LEU A 170 -9.23 0.76 9.97
N VAL A 171 -9.57 -0.46 9.58
CA VAL A 171 -8.82 -1.67 9.97
C VAL A 171 -7.41 -1.64 9.37
N SER A 172 -7.30 -1.31 8.09
CA SER A 172 -6.00 -1.15 7.42
C SER A 172 -5.14 -0.11 8.11
N PHE A 173 -5.74 0.99 8.54
CA PHE A 173 -5.05 2.01 9.32
C PHE A 173 -4.67 1.54 10.73
N ALA A 174 -5.52 0.78 11.40
CA ALA A 174 -5.19 0.23 12.73
C ALA A 174 -3.91 -0.62 12.69
N ALA A 175 -3.56 -1.17 11.52
CA ALA A 175 -2.30 -1.88 11.32
C ALA A 175 -1.07 -0.97 11.54
N VAL A 176 -1.14 0.33 11.19
CA VAL A 176 -0.06 1.29 11.50
C VAL A 176 0.17 1.38 12.99
N LEU A 177 -0.91 1.59 13.76
CA LEU A 177 -0.81 1.70 15.22
C LEU A 177 -0.33 0.39 15.86
N GLY A 178 -0.82 -0.75 15.36
CA GLY A 178 -0.42 -2.06 15.82
C GLY A 178 1.08 -2.35 15.60
N ALA A 179 1.66 -1.82 14.53
CA ALA A 179 3.07 -2.00 14.19
C ALA A 179 3.98 -0.93 14.80
N TYR A 180 3.46 0.26 15.09
CA TYR A 180 4.24 1.35 15.69
C TYR A 180 4.85 0.93 17.04
N VAL A 181 4.06 0.34 17.93
CA VAL A 181 4.54 -0.11 19.24
C VAL A 181 5.66 -1.17 19.14
N PRO A 182 5.50 -2.26 18.37
CA PRO A 182 6.60 -3.16 18.07
C PRO A 182 7.82 -2.44 17.48
N GLY A 183 7.65 -1.52 16.53
CA GLY A 183 8.72 -0.73 15.94
C GLY A 183 9.55 0.01 17.00
N VAL A 184 8.89 0.70 17.95
CA VAL A 184 9.54 1.36 19.09
C VAL A 184 10.25 0.34 19.99
N VAL A 185 9.56 -0.69 20.45
CA VAL A 185 10.07 -1.65 21.43
C VAL A 185 11.28 -2.41 20.89
N PHE A 186 11.21 -2.92 19.68
CA PHE A 186 12.31 -3.68 19.09
C PHE A 186 13.54 -2.81 18.78
N ASN A 187 13.35 -1.54 18.44
CA ASN A 187 14.48 -0.64 18.24
C ASN A 187 15.13 -0.19 19.56
N ALA A 188 14.33 0.05 20.59
CA ALA A 188 14.84 0.46 21.90
C ALA A 188 15.53 -0.68 22.65
N TYR A 189 14.96 -1.89 22.60
CA TYR A 189 15.32 -2.99 23.49
C TYR A 189 15.69 -4.30 22.78
N GLY A 190 15.66 -4.33 21.44
CA GLY A 190 15.75 -5.57 20.65
C GLY A 190 17.11 -6.29 20.65
N GLY A 191 18.19 -5.65 21.10
CA GLY A 191 19.51 -6.27 21.12
C GLY A 191 19.87 -6.96 19.79
N SER A 192 20.11 -8.29 19.84
CA SER A 192 20.39 -9.11 18.64
C SER A 192 19.22 -9.26 17.67
N LEU A 193 17.99 -9.07 18.12
CA LEU A 193 16.79 -9.11 17.25
C LEU A 193 16.60 -7.83 16.45
N ARG A 194 17.36 -6.77 16.77
CA ARG A 194 17.24 -5.48 16.09
C ARG A 194 17.46 -5.58 14.58
N SER A 195 18.47 -6.34 14.14
CA SER A 195 18.74 -6.53 12.71
C SER A 195 17.61 -7.27 11.99
N ILE A 196 16.98 -8.25 12.65
CA ILE A 196 15.84 -8.97 12.07
C ILE A 196 14.67 -8.02 11.85
N VAL A 197 14.33 -7.19 12.83
CA VAL A 197 13.21 -6.25 12.75
C VAL A 197 13.49 -5.10 11.78
N GLN A 198 14.73 -4.62 11.71
CA GLN A 198 15.09 -3.50 10.86
C GLN A 198 15.30 -3.88 9.39
N VAL A 199 15.64 -5.13 9.09
CA VAL A 199 16.06 -5.57 7.76
C VAL A 199 15.22 -6.74 7.25
N ALA A 200 15.15 -7.85 8.00
CA ALA A 200 14.49 -9.05 7.50
C ALA A 200 12.97 -8.89 7.40
N ILE A 201 12.31 -8.31 8.39
CA ILE A 201 10.86 -8.10 8.37
C ILE A 201 10.47 -7.11 7.27
N PRO A 202 11.06 -5.91 7.13
CA PRO A 202 10.73 -5.01 6.03
C PRO A 202 10.96 -5.63 4.65
N THR A 203 12.05 -6.39 4.46
CA THR A 203 12.32 -7.10 3.21
C THR A 203 11.23 -8.13 2.89
N PHE A 204 10.85 -8.93 3.89
CA PHE A 204 9.79 -9.92 3.77
C PHE A 204 8.43 -9.29 3.44
N LEU A 205 8.06 -8.22 4.15
CA LEU A 205 6.81 -7.49 3.91
C LEU A 205 6.80 -6.86 2.52
N ALA A 206 7.87 -6.17 2.12
CA ALA A 206 7.97 -5.57 0.79
C ALA A 206 7.84 -6.62 -0.33
N ALA A 207 8.38 -7.82 -0.15
CA ALA A 207 8.22 -8.91 -1.11
C ALA A 207 6.76 -9.42 -1.20
N ILE A 208 6.06 -9.54 -0.07
CA ILE A 208 4.63 -9.87 -0.04
C ILE A 208 3.83 -8.78 -0.77
N GLU A 209 4.06 -7.51 -0.43
CA GLU A 209 3.38 -6.36 -1.01
C GLU A 209 3.60 -6.25 -2.52
N ALA A 210 4.84 -6.48 -2.98
CA ALA A 210 5.15 -6.54 -4.41
C ALA A 210 4.28 -7.57 -5.14
N THR A 211 4.13 -8.76 -4.55
CA THR A 211 3.32 -9.84 -5.15
C THR A 211 1.83 -9.52 -5.14
N LEU A 212 1.31 -9.05 -4.01
CA LEU A 212 -0.10 -8.65 -3.90
C LEU A 212 -0.43 -7.50 -4.85
N GLY A 213 0.42 -6.46 -4.87
CA GLY A 213 0.26 -5.32 -5.77
C GLY A 213 0.32 -5.72 -7.25
N LEU A 214 1.26 -6.58 -7.64
CA LEU A 214 1.37 -7.07 -9.01
C LEU A 214 0.15 -7.91 -9.42
N LEU A 215 -0.32 -8.81 -8.56
CA LEU A 215 -1.50 -9.64 -8.85
C LEU A 215 -2.78 -8.82 -8.88
N LEU A 216 -2.94 -7.86 -7.97
CA LEU A 216 -4.04 -6.91 -8.00
C LEU A 216 -4.02 -6.05 -9.28
N LEU A 217 -2.84 -5.63 -9.74
CA LEU A 217 -2.67 -4.93 -11.00
C LEU A 217 -3.08 -5.80 -12.20
N VAL A 218 -2.48 -6.97 -12.35
CA VAL A 218 -2.60 -7.80 -13.57
C VAL A 218 -3.95 -8.51 -13.65
N ARG A 219 -4.51 -8.97 -12.52
CA ARG A 219 -5.78 -9.70 -12.48
C ARG A 219 -6.98 -8.80 -12.24
N GLY A 220 -6.76 -7.58 -11.74
CA GLY A 220 -7.81 -6.66 -11.36
C GLY A 220 -7.85 -5.38 -12.18
N PHE A 221 -7.00 -4.44 -11.84
CA PHE A 221 -7.11 -3.08 -12.36
C PHE A 221 -6.84 -2.96 -13.87
N LEU A 222 -5.82 -3.67 -14.37
CA LEU A 222 -5.44 -3.59 -15.78
C LEU A 222 -6.52 -4.14 -16.73
N PRO A 223 -7.12 -5.33 -16.51
CA PRO A 223 -8.18 -5.85 -17.37
C PRO A 223 -9.41 -4.94 -17.41
N ILE A 224 -9.78 -4.34 -16.27
CA ILE A 224 -10.94 -3.45 -16.19
C ILE A 224 -10.65 -2.12 -16.88
N ALA A 225 -9.45 -1.55 -16.72
CA ALA A 225 -9.04 -0.34 -17.43
C ALA A 225 -9.01 -0.54 -18.95
N ALA A 226 -8.58 -1.71 -19.41
CA ALA A 226 -8.45 -2.07 -20.81
C ALA A 226 -9.73 -2.65 -21.44
N ALA A 227 -10.83 -2.76 -20.69
CA ALA A 227 -12.08 -3.35 -21.18
C ALA A 227 -12.70 -2.58 -22.36
N ASP A 228 -12.48 -1.28 -22.45
CA ASP A 228 -12.90 -0.45 -23.58
C ASP A 228 -11.87 -0.57 -24.72
N ARG A 229 -12.35 -0.66 -25.98
CA ARG A 229 -11.52 -0.91 -27.17
C ARG A 229 -10.52 0.20 -27.54
N GLY A 230 -10.30 1.18 -26.68
CA GLY A 230 -9.36 2.28 -26.90
C GLY A 230 -8.00 2.03 -26.25
N THR A 231 -7.03 2.92 -26.52
CA THR A 231 -5.69 2.93 -25.90
C THR A 231 -5.53 4.02 -24.84
N ARG A 232 -6.57 4.78 -24.56
CA ARG A 232 -6.52 5.93 -23.63
C ARG A 232 -6.16 5.52 -22.20
N TRP A 233 -6.52 4.31 -21.78
CA TRP A 233 -6.15 3.77 -20.50
C TRP A 233 -4.63 3.72 -20.26
N LEU A 234 -3.82 3.55 -21.33
CA LEU A 234 -2.34 3.59 -21.23
C LEU A 234 -1.85 4.97 -20.80
N VAL A 235 -2.48 6.04 -21.31
CA VAL A 235 -2.14 7.41 -20.89
C VAL A 235 -2.43 7.59 -19.39
N TRP A 236 -3.55 7.06 -18.92
CA TRP A 236 -3.92 7.16 -17.51
C TRP A 236 -3.03 6.32 -16.60
N ILE A 237 -2.56 5.15 -17.07
CA ILE A 237 -1.51 4.39 -16.36
C ILE A 237 -0.23 5.23 -16.22
N ALA A 238 0.23 5.83 -17.31
CA ALA A 238 1.42 6.68 -17.27
C ALA A 238 1.26 7.87 -16.30
N ILE A 239 0.09 8.54 -16.35
CA ILE A 239 -0.25 9.63 -15.43
C ILE A 239 -0.27 9.15 -13.98
N GLY A 240 -0.91 8.04 -13.68
CA GLY A 240 -0.97 7.47 -12.32
C GLY A 240 0.40 7.08 -11.79
N PHE A 241 1.22 6.43 -12.64
CA PHE A 241 2.59 6.07 -12.30
C PHE A 241 3.45 7.30 -11.97
N ILE A 242 3.43 8.31 -12.84
CA ILE A 242 4.21 9.55 -12.63
C ILE A 242 3.70 10.32 -11.41
N ALA A 243 2.37 10.42 -11.23
CA ALA A 243 1.79 11.14 -10.11
C ALA A 243 2.23 10.55 -8.77
N ILE A 244 2.14 9.22 -8.61
CA ILE A 244 2.55 8.59 -7.36
C ILE A 244 4.08 8.61 -7.16
N ALA A 245 4.86 8.52 -8.24
CA ALA A 245 6.31 8.67 -8.18
C ALA A 245 6.72 10.06 -7.67
N LEU A 246 6.06 11.11 -8.16
CA LEU A 246 6.27 12.48 -7.67
C LEU A 246 5.85 12.64 -6.20
N ILE A 247 4.71 12.05 -5.81
CA ILE A 247 4.26 12.06 -4.42
C ILE A 247 5.29 11.41 -3.50
N HIS A 248 5.82 10.22 -3.86
CA HIS A 248 6.86 9.53 -3.09
C HIS A 248 8.12 10.36 -2.95
N PHE A 249 8.54 11.03 -4.01
CA PHE A 249 9.73 11.88 -3.96
C PHE A 249 9.66 13.00 -2.90
N PHE A 250 8.46 13.42 -2.49
CA PHE A 250 8.25 14.43 -1.46
C PHE A 250 7.88 13.85 -0.08
N VAL A 251 7.59 12.56 0.01
CA VAL A 251 7.23 11.89 1.27
C VAL A 251 8.43 11.14 1.87
N GLU A 252 9.25 10.53 1.04
CA GLU A 252 10.46 9.78 1.39
C GLU A 252 11.72 10.64 1.21
#